data_180bd5bccbeb3b3b4223b05eca237d92
#
_entry.id   180bd5bccbeb3b3b4223b05eca237d92
#
_cell.length_a   1.000
_cell.length_b   1.000
_cell.length_c   1.000
_cell.angle_alpha   90.00
_cell.angle_beta   90.00
_cell.angle_gamma   90.00
#
_symmetry.space_group_name_H-M   'P 1'
#
loop_
_entity.id
_entity.type
_entity.pdbx_description
1 polymer ?
#
loop_
_entity_poly.entity_id
_entity_poly.type
_entity_poly.pdbx_seq_one_letter_code
_entity_poly.pdbx_strand_id
1 'polypeptide(L)'
;MSNEAQAMKTRTPGRPKAGSEDKKARILAEALILFSTRGFVATSLADIARAADISKAGLLHHYASKDQLLAAVLDERDRRIVSRLPRAEEGAEAALDAWVDMVAHNQRHPDGVALYTAMSAAVIDAGHQAHPWFRHHLLDAIRYLIDAIEHGKARGEVRADAPSEQIARKLVALSDGLQVQWLCSRADGGREFNMHEVMAGVVDDVKVCWLIRS
;
A
#
# COMPACT_ATOMS: atom_id res chain seq x y z
N MET A 1 53.60 15.95 -27.99
CA MET A 1 52.44 16.61 -27.39
C MET A 1 51.40 15.52 -27.15
N SER A 2 51.50 14.94 -25.96
CA SER A 2 50.70 13.76 -25.55
C SER A 2 49.41 14.24 -24.95
N ASN A 3 48.27 13.76 -25.43
CA ASN A 3 46.95 14.04 -24.90
C ASN A 3 46.47 12.79 -24.15
N GLU A 4 46.56 12.82 -22.83
CA GLU A 4 46.02 11.78 -21.96
C GLU A 4 44.55 12.03 -21.73
N ALA A 5 43.72 11.21 -22.35
CA ALA A 5 42.28 11.15 -22.08
C ALA A 5 42.02 10.38 -20.77
N GLN A 6 41.69 11.11 -19.73
CA GLN A 6 41.32 10.58 -18.41
C GLN A 6 39.93 9.91 -18.49
N ALA A 7 39.90 8.59 -18.54
CA ALA A 7 38.69 7.78 -18.49
C ALA A 7 38.06 7.86 -17.08
N MET A 8 36.94 8.52 -16.99
CA MET A 8 36.07 8.57 -15.81
C MET A 8 35.47 7.18 -15.54
N LYS A 9 35.99 6.46 -14.53
CA LYS A 9 35.43 5.18 -14.05
C LYS A 9 34.07 5.43 -13.41
N THR A 10 33.00 5.09 -14.10
CA THR A 10 31.68 4.96 -13.53
C THR A 10 31.65 3.79 -12.56
N ARG A 11 31.52 4.10 -11.25
CA ARG A 11 31.34 3.08 -10.20
C ARG A 11 29.95 2.46 -10.35
N THR A 12 29.90 1.21 -10.78
CA THR A 12 28.69 0.38 -10.72
C THR A 12 28.26 0.24 -9.26
N PRO A 13 26.96 0.42 -8.91
CA PRO A 13 26.50 0.19 -7.55
C PRO A 13 26.75 -1.28 -7.18
N GLY A 14 27.54 -1.52 -6.13
CA GLY A 14 27.83 -2.86 -5.64
C GLY A 14 26.58 -3.55 -5.11
N ARG A 15 26.47 -4.86 -5.36
CA ARG A 15 25.42 -5.74 -4.82
C ARG A 15 25.33 -5.56 -3.30
N PRO A 16 24.10 -5.36 -2.71
CA PRO A 16 23.94 -5.20 -1.27
C PRO A 16 24.53 -6.39 -0.52
N LYS A 17 25.26 -6.13 0.58
CA LYS A 17 25.77 -7.18 1.45
C LYS A 17 24.60 -7.88 2.13
N ALA A 18 24.56 -9.21 2.18
CA ALA A 18 23.48 -10.05 2.72
C ALA A 18 22.97 -9.62 4.11
N GLY A 19 23.78 -9.04 4.98
CA GLY A 19 23.33 -8.50 6.27
C GLY A 19 22.70 -7.09 6.23
N SER A 20 22.63 -6.42 5.08
CA SER A 20 22.03 -5.09 4.94
C SER A 20 20.54 -5.15 4.63
N GLU A 21 20.08 -6.16 3.89
CA GLU A 21 18.65 -6.38 3.58
C GLU A 21 17.89 -6.81 4.84
N ASP A 22 18.46 -7.70 5.66
CA ASP A 22 17.89 -8.10 6.97
C ASP A 22 17.73 -6.91 7.91
N LYS A 23 18.72 -5.97 7.93
CA LYS A 23 18.64 -4.78 8.76
C LYS A 23 17.53 -3.83 8.29
N LYS A 24 17.41 -3.62 6.98
CA LYS A 24 16.31 -2.80 6.44
C LYS A 24 14.95 -3.39 6.77
N ALA A 25 14.77 -4.70 6.58
CA ALA A 25 13.51 -5.38 6.89
C ALA A 25 13.14 -5.23 8.38
N ARG A 26 14.12 -5.37 9.31
CA ARG A 26 13.90 -5.15 10.74
C ARG A 26 13.52 -3.71 11.06
N ILE A 27 14.23 -2.74 10.47
CA ILE A 27 13.91 -1.31 10.67
C ILE A 27 12.46 -1.02 10.24
N LEU A 28 12.06 -1.51 9.07
CA LEU A 28 10.70 -1.30 8.55
C LEU A 28 9.63 -1.98 9.42
N ALA A 29 9.89 -3.19 9.91
CA ALA A 29 8.97 -3.91 10.79
C ALA A 29 8.77 -3.17 12.12
N GLU A 30 9.85 -2.77 12.79
CA GLU A 30 9.78 -2.04 14.06
C GLU A 30 9.19 -0.63 13.89
N ALA A 31 9.51 0.05 12.78
CA ALA A 31 8.91 1.33 12.48
C ALA A 31 7.40 1.20 12.25
N LEU A 32 6.94 0.17 11.54
CA LEU A 32 5.51 -0.09 11.35
C LEU A 32 4.80 -0.26 12.70
N ILE A 33 5.32 -1.11 13.59
CA ILE A 33 4.75 -1.37 14.92
C ILE A 33 4.69 -0.08 15.75
N LEU A 34 5.79 0.68 15.80
CA LEU A 34 5.86 1.90 16.59
C LEU A 34 4.99 3.03 16.04
N PHE A 35 4.94 3.19 14.72
CA PHE A 35 4.07 4.19 14.08
C PHE A 35 2.58 3.85 14.25
N SER A 36 2.20 2.57 14.17
CA SER A 36 0.81 2.14 14.32
C SER A 36 0.32 2.22 15.77
N THR A 37 1.20 1.95 16.76
CA THR A 37 0.80 1.87 18.18
C THR A 37 0.96 3.18 18.93
N ARG A 38 2.01 3.96 18.64
CA ARG A 38 2.31 5.24 19.33
C ARG A 38 2.00 6.47 18.49
N GLY A 39 1.75 6.28 17.21
CA GLY A 39 1.59 7.35 16.24
C GLY A 39 2.93 7.89 15.71
N PHE A 40 2.86 8.50 14.52
CA PHE A 40 4.04 9.04 13.84
C PHE A 40 4.73 10.14 14.66
N VAL A 41 3.97 11.07 15.21
CA VAL A 41 4.53 12.24 15.94
C VAL A 41 5.30 11.80 17.18
N ALA A 42 4.73 10.91 17.98
CA ALA A 42 5.30 10.48 19.27
C ALA A 42 6.47 9.48 19.13
N THR A 43 6.70 8.91 17.94
CA THR A 43 7.78 7.96 17.70
C THR A 43 9.04 8.67 17.22
N SER A 44 10.18 8.43 17.86
CA SER A 44 11.48 8.97 17.44
C SER A 44 12.31 7.94 16.67
N LEU A 45 13.24 8.41 15.82
CA LEU A 45 14.23 7.53 15.16
C LEU A 45 15.10 6.75 16.16
N ALA A 46 15.32 7.31 17.37
CA ALA A 46 16.06 6.63 18.42
C ALA A 46 15.28 5.44 19.01
N ASP A 47 13.96 5.57 19.14
CA ASP A 47 13.10 4.47 19.58
C ASP A 47 13.08 3.33 18.58
N ILE A 48 12.96 3.66 17.29
CA ILE A 48 12.99 2.67 16.20
C ILE A 48 14.37 1.99 16.13
N ALA A 49 15.46 2.75 16.23
CA ALA A 49 16.81 2.18 16.21
C ALA A 49 17.02 1.18 17.36
N ARG A 50 16.53 1.53 18.56
CA ARG A 50 16.57 0.67 19.75
C ARG A 50 15.75 -0.60 19.53
N ALA A 51 14.53 -0.50 19.02
CA ALA A 51 13.66 -1.64 18.74
C ALA A 51 14.28 -2.57 17.68
N ALA A 52 14.88 -1.99 16.64
CA ALA A 52 15.55 -2.74 15.56
C ALA A 52 16.95 -3.27 15.93
N ASP A 53 17.40 -3.07 17.16
CA ASP A 53 18.75 -3.46 17.64
C ASP A 53 19.87 -2.95 16.73
N ILE A 54 19.85 -1.63 16.46
CA ILE A 54 20.90 -0.92 15.71
C ILE A 54 21.20 0.44 16.35
N SER A 55 22.34 1.03 16.01
CA SER A 55 22.61 2.42 16.43
C SER A 55 21.76 3.42 15.64
N LYS A 56 21.43 4.56 16.24
CA LYS A 56 20.76 5.66 15.54
C LYS A 56 21.53 6.11 14.29
N ALA A 57 22.87 6.12 14.34
CA ALA A 57 23.70 6.42 13.18
C ALA A 57 23.54 5.37 12.07
N GLY A 58 23.43 4.09 12.44
CA GLY A 58 23.15 3.00 11.51
C GLY A 58 21.78 3.14 10.85
N LEU A 59 20.75 3.56 11.60
CA LEU A 59 19.43 3.83 11.04
C LEU A 59 19.47 5.02 10.07
N LEU A 60 20.13 6.13 10.45
CA LEU A 60 20.29 7.32 9.61
C LEU A 60 21.10 7.05 8.33
N HIS A 61 21.94 6.04 8.33
CA HIS A 61 22.62 5.57 7.11
C HIS A 61 21.65 4.94 6.11
N HIS A 62 20.55 4.32 6.58
CA HIS A 62 19.51 3.72 5.72
C HIS A 62 18.41 4.72 5.37
N TYR A 63 18.00 5.56 6.31
CA TYR A 63 16.90 6.52 6.16
C TYR A 63 17.30 7.86 6.80
N ALA A 64 17.50 8.88 5.97
CA ALA A 64 18.03 10.18 6.41
C ALA A 64 17.05 10.96 7.31
N SER A 65 15.75 10.64 7.28
CA SER A 65 14.73 11.27 8.11
C SER A 65 13.62 10.30 8.52
N LYS A 66 12.81 10.72 9.50
CA LYS A 66 11.63 9.97 9.93
C LYS A 66 10.58 9.88 8.81
N ASP A 67 10.47 10.94 8.00
CA ASP A 67 9.56 11.00 6.87
C ASP A 67 9.96 10.04 5.75
N GLN A 68 11.27 9.94 5.45
CA GLN A 68 11.77 8.93 4.51
C GLN A 68 11.51 7.51 5.01
N LEU A 69 11.66 7.28 6.30
CA LEU A 69 11.35 5.97 6.89
C LEU A 69 9.85 5.67 6.82
N LEU A 70 8.99 6.66 7.09
CA LEU A 70 7.54 6.49 6.94
C LEU A 70 7.17 6.13 5.50
N ALA A 71 7.67 6.87 4.51
CA ALA A 71 7.44 6.56 3.11
C ALA A 71 7.89 5.13 2.77
N ALA A 72 9.06 4.71 3.23
CA ALA A 72 9.57 3.35 3.01
C ALA A 72 8.72 2.26 3.69
N VAL A 73 8.13 2.53 4.85
CA VAL A 73 7.19 1.61 5.53
C VAL A 73 5.90 1.46 4.72
N LEU A 74 5.36 2.56 4.23
CA LEU A 74 4.16 2.57 3.39
C LEU A 74 4.41 1.88 2.04
N ASP A 75 5.56 2.13 1.40
CA ASP A 75 5.98 1.46 0.17
C ASP A 75 6.13 -0.06 0.35
N GLU A 76 6.70 -0.49 1.49
CA GLU A 76 6.84 -1.92 1.78
C GLU A 76 5.50 -2.60 1.99
N ARG A 77 4.55 -1.91 2.67
CA ARG A 77 3.18 -2.38 2.81
C ARG A 77 2.53 -2.58 1.44
N ASP A 78 2.58 -1.56 0.60
CA ASP A 78 1.98 -1.60 -0.73
C ASP A 78 2.61 -2.65 -1.63
N ARG A 79 3.93 -2.77 -1.62
CA ARG A 79 4.63 -3.79 -2.41
C ARG A 79 4.13 -5.21 -2.09
N ARG A 80 3.87 -5.51 -0.81
CA ARG A 80 3.32 -6.81 -0.38
C ARG A 80 1.90 -7.05 -0.88
N ILE A 81 1.12 -6.00 -1.03
CA ILE A 81 -0.23 -6.04 -1.57
C ILE A 81 -0.18 -6.17 -3.09
N VAL A 82 0.49 -5.24 -3.77
CA VAL A 82 0.55 -5.17 -5.24
C VAL A 82 1.16 -6.44 -5.84
N SER A 83 2.16 -7.06 -5.18
CA SER A 83 2.77 -8.30 -5.66
C SER A 83 1.80 -9.50 -5.74
N ARG A 84 0.61 -9.39 -5.17
CA ARG A 84 -0.43 -10.41 -5.15
C ARG A 84 -1.57 -10.12 -6.13
N LEU A 85 -1.63 -8.90 -6.66
CA LEU A 85 -2.66 -8.53 -7.61
C LEU A 85 -2.32 -9.14 -8.97
N PRO A 86 -3.31 -9.72 -9.67
CA PRO A 86 -3.16 -10.11 -11.06
C PRO A 86 -2.90 -8.88 -11.92
N ARG A 87 -2.36 -9.08 -13.11
CA ARG A 87 -2.23 -7.98 -14.05
C ARG A 87 -3.62 -7.56 -14.55
N ALA A 88 -3.81 -6.28 -14.81
CA ALA A 88 -5.11 -5.77 -15.26
C ALA A 88 -5.61 -6.48 -16.53
N GLU A 89 -4.68 -6.91 -17.40
CA GLU A 89 -4.97 -7.65 -18.62
C GLU A 89 -5.49 -9.09 -18.39
N GLU A 90 -5.37 -9.63 -17.18
CA GLU A 90 -5.87 -10.97 -16.84
C GLU A 90 -7.40 -11.02 -16.69
N GLY A 91 -8.04 -9.86 -16.55
CA GLY A 91 -9.49 -9.71 -16.61
C GLY A 91 -10.12 -9.01 -15.41
N ALA A 92 -11.29 -8.44 -15.67
CA ALA A 92 -12.03 -7.71 -14.64
C ALA A 92 -12.42 -8.60 -13.46
N GLU A 93 -12.86 -9.83 -13.70
CA GLU A 93 -13.25 -10.76 -12.63
C GLU A 93 -12.08 -11.08 -11.71
N ALA A 94 -10.92 -11.45 -12.29
CA ALA A 94 -9.70 -11.72 -11.51
C ALA A 94 -9.26 -10.53 -10.66
N ALA A 95 -9.33 -9.32 -11.22
CA ALA A 95 -8.98 -8.10 -10.51
C ALA A 95 -9.95 -7.79 -9.35
N LEU A 96 -11.26 -8.02 -9.56
CA LEU A 96 -12.28 -7.83 -8.54
C LEU A 96 -12.13 -8.84 -7.39
N ASP A 97 -11.85 -10.12 -7.69
CA ASP A 97 -11.59 -11.14 -6.68
C ASP A 97 -10.34 -10.84 -5.88
N ALA A 98 -9.26 -10.45 -6.56
CA ALA A 98 -8.02 -10.04 -5.89
C ALA A 98 -8.21 -8.81 -5.00
N TRP A 99 -9.14 -7.91 -5.34
CA TRP A 99 -9.51 -6.78 -4.48
C TRP A 99 -10.15 -7.23 -3.18
N VAL A 100 -11.03 -8.22 -3.23
CA VAL A 100 -11.63 -8.87 -2.04
C VAL A 100 -10.55 -9.54 -1.19
N ASP A 101 -9.63 -10.28 -1.81
CA ASP A 101 -8.52 -10.96 -1.14
C ASP A 101 -7.55 -9.95 -0.48
N MET A 102 -7.34 -8.79 -1.09
CA MET A 102 -6.57 -7.70 -0.51
C MET A 102 -7.22 -7.18 0.79
N VAL A 103 -8.54 -7.02 0.82
CA VAL A 103 -9.25 -6.61 2.05
C VAL A 103 -9.12 -7.68 3.14
N ALA A 104 -9.22 -8.96 2.78
CA ALA A 104 -8.96 -10.07 3.70
C ALA A 104 -7.52 -10.08 4.22
N HIS A 105 -6.55 -9.77 3.36
CA HIS A 105 -5.16 -9.63 3.77
C HIS A 105 -4.98 -8.49 4.77
N ASN A 106 -5.55 -7.32 4.50
CA ASN A 106 -5.50 -6.17 5.38
C ASN A 106 -6.08 -6.49 6.77
N GLN A 107 -7.20 -7.21 6.85
CA GLN A 107 -7.80 -7.62 8.11
C GLN A 107 -6.87 -8.49 8.97
N ARG A 108 -5.97 -9.26 8.35
CA ARG A 108 -4.95 -10.07 9.06
C ARG A 108 -3.71 -9.28 9.48
N HIS A 109 -3.57 -8.02 9.04
CA HIS A 109 -2.41 -7.17 9.29
C HIS A 109 -2.83 -5.81 9.86
N PRO A 110 -3.37 -5.80 11.10
CA PRO A 110 -3.98 -4.61 11.71
C PRO A 110 -3.03 -3.41 11.84
N ASP A 111 -1.74 -3.64 12.10
CA ASP A 111 -0.77 -2.56 12.22
C ASP A 111 -0.62 -1.76 10.92
N GLY A 112 -0.61 -2.45 9.78
CA GLY A 112 -0.57 -1.81 8.47
C GLY A 112 -1.82 -1.00 8.17
N VAL A 113 -3.00 -1.50 8.57
CA VAL A 113 -4.27 -0.81 8.44
C VAL A 113 -4.32 0.41 9.36
N ALA A 114 -3.92 0.26 10.62
CA ALA A 114 -3.91 1.36 11.60
C ALA A 114 -2.99 2.50 11.15
N LEU A 115 -1.77 2.18 10.68
CA LEU A 115 -0.85 3.18 10.17
C LEU A 115 -1.44 3.91 8.94
N TYR A 116 -1.92 3.16 7.94
CA TYR A 116 -2.52 3.72 6.75
C TYR A 116 -3.69 4.67 7.09
N THR A 117 -4.63 4.19 7.90
CA THR A 117 -5.81 4.97 8.30
C THR A 117 -5.44 6.22 9.09
N ALA A 118 -4.50 6.11 10.04
CA ALA A 118 -4.03 7.27 10.80
C ALA A 118 -3.35 8.32 9.92
N MET A 119 -2.61 7.87 8.89
CA MET A 119 -1.91 8.76 7.97
C MET A 119 -2.79 9.30 6.84
N SER A 120 -3.94 8.67 6.55
CA SER A 120 -4.86 9.15 5.49
C SER A 120 -5.39 10.56 5.76
N ALA A 121 -5.51 10.97 7.03
CA ALA A 121 -5.85 12.34 7.39
C ALA A 121 -4.79 13.38 6.95
N ALA A 122 -3.54 12.96 6.76
CA ALA A 122 -2.45 13.81 6.29
C ALA A 122 -2.62 14.27 4.83
N VAL A 123 -3.47 13.59 4.04
CA VAL A 123 -3.75 14.00 2.63
C VAL A 123 -4.47 15.33 2.52
N ILE A 124 -5.11 15.79 3.60
CA ILE A 124 -5.80 17.08 3.65
C ILE A 124 -4.79 18.25 3.53
N ASP A 125 -3.60 18.07 4.10
CA ASP A 125 -2.52 19.05 4.02
C ASP A 125 -1.55 18.69 2.89
N ALA A 126 -1.56 19.44 1.80
CA ALA A 126 -0.64 19.23 0.68
C ALA A 126 0.85 19.43 1.05
N GLY A 127 1.13 20.13 2.15
CA GLY A 127 2.48 20.31 2.71
C GLY A 127 2.94 19.10 3.56
N HIS A 128 2.06 18.19 3.92
CA HIS A 128 2.43 17.02 4.71
C HIS A 128 3.30 16.05 3.89
N GLN A 129 4.37 15.55 4.49
CA GLN A 129 5.38 14.71 3.83
C GLN A 129 4.79 13.42 3.20
N ALA A 130 3.73 12.85 3.78
CA ALA A 130 3.06 11.67 3.27
C ALA A 130 2.05 11.97 2.13
N HIS A 131 1.70 13.25 1.87
CA HIS A 131 0.71 13.62 0.86
C HIS A 131 1.04 13.09 -0.55
N PRO A 132 2.28 13.23 -1.07
CA PRO A 132 2.63 12.71 -2.40
C PRO A 132 2.44 11.20 -2.48
N TRP A 133 2.81 10.47 -1.43
CA TRP A 133 2.65 9.02 -1.37
C TRP A 133 1.17 8.61 -1.46
N PHE A 134 0.30 9.19 -0.60
CA PHE A 134 -1.13 8.90 -0.61
C PHE A 134 -1.79 9.23 -1.94
N ARG A 135 -1.40 10.37 -2.54
CA ARG A 135 -1.91 10.75 -3.85
C ARG A 135 -1.60 9.70 -4.92
N HIS A 136 -0.36 9.20 -4.96
CA HIS A 136 0.02 8.14 -5.91
C HIS A 136 -0.71 6.84 -5.60
N HIS A 137 -0.70 6.39 -4.35
CA HIS A 137 -1.39 5.18 -3.91
C HIS A 137 -2.87 5.15 -4.33
N LEU A 138 -3.63 6.22 -4.06
CA LEU A 138 -5.04 6.29 -4.42
C LEU A 138 -5.25 6.29 -5.95
N LEU A 139 -4.41 7.04 -6.69
CA LEU A 139 -4.51 7.08 -8.14
C LEU A 139 -4.17 5.72 -8.77
N ASP A 140 -3.16 5.04 -8.28
CA ASP A 140 -2.74 3.74 -8.80
C ASP A 140 -3.77 2.65 -8.49
N ALA A 141 -4.35 2.66 -7.28
CA ALA A 141 -5.42 1.75 -6.90
C ALA A 141 -6.67 1.91 -7.79
N ILE A 142 -7.10 3.17 -8.00
CA ILE A 142 -8.24 3.48 -8.88
C ILE A 142 -7.92 3.08 -10.33
N ARG A 143 -6.75 3.43 -10.84
CA ARG A 143 -6.33 3.11 -12.21
C ARG A 143 -6.28 1.61 -12.45
N TYR A 144 -5.72 0.83 -11.53
CA TYR A 144 -5.67 -0.61 -11.61
C TYR A 144 -7.06 -1.22 -11.89
N LEU A 145 -8.08 -0.81 -11.12
CA LEU A 145 -9.44 -1.29 -11.30
C LEU A 145 -10.08 -0.79 -12.60
N ILE A 146 -9.84 0.46 -12.98
CA ILE A 146 -10.31 1.01 -14.27
C ILE A 146 -9.73 0.19 -15.41
N ASP A 147 -8.41 0.00 -15.43
CA ASP A 147 -7.72 -0.71 -16.52
C ASP A 147 -8.24 -2.15 -16.65
N ALA A 148 -8.44 -2.86 -15.54
CA ALA A 148 -9.00 -4.21 -15.56
C ALA A 148 -10.43 -4.25 -16.15
N ILE A 149 -11.30 -3.29 -15.77
CA ILE A 149 -12.67 -3.21 -16.30
C ILE A 149 -12.65 -2.84 -17.78
N GLU A 150 -11.81 -1.90 -18.22
CA GLU A 150 -11.70 -1.51 -19.62
C GLU A 150 -11.15 -2.66 -20.51
N HIS A 151 -10.17 -3.43 -20.01
CA HIS A 151 -9.72 -4.64 -20.70
C HIS A 151 -10.84 -5.67 -20.80
N GLY A 152 -11.64 -5.85 -19.75
CA GLY A 152 -12.82 -6.72 -19.78
C GLY A 152 -13.88 -6.28 -20.79
N LYS A 153 -14.12 -4.97 -20.94
CA LYS A 153 -15.00 -4.42 -21.99
C LYS A 153 -14.45 -4.73 -23.39
N ALA A 154 -13.17 -4.51 -23.62
CA ALA A 154 -12.53 -4.75 -24.91
C ALA A 154 -12.63 -6.23 -25.33
N ARG A 155 -12.72 -7.16 -24.38
CA ARG A 155 -12.88 -8.60 -24.61
C ARG A 155 -14.35 -9.08 -24.60
N GLY A 156 -15.29 -8.20 -24.36
CA GLY A 156 -16.71 -8.56 -24.26
C GLY A 156 -17.07 -9.32 -22.96
N GLU A 157 -16.24 -9.30 -21.96
CA GLU A 157 -16.45 -9.89 -20.63
C GLU A 157 -17.22 -8.97 -19.70
N VAL A 158 -17.13 -7.66 -19.95
CA VAL A 158 -17.82 -6.61 -19.20
C VAL A 158 -18.71 -5.84 -20.15
N ARG A 159 -19.88 -5.44 -19.69
CA ARG A 159 -20.81 -4.58 -20.45
C ARG A 159 -20.11 -3.30 -20.87
N ALA A 160 -20.29 -2.89 -22.12
CA ALA A 160 -19.64 -1.69 -22.68
C ALA A 160 -20.05 -0.38 -21.96
N ASP A 161 -21.27 -0.35 -21.38
CA ASP A 161 -21.81 0.81 -20.64
C ASP A 161 -21.44 0.81 -19.15
N ALA A 162 -20.63 -0.14 -18.67
CA ALA A 162 -20.19 -0.17 -17.28
C ALA A 162 -19.40 1.11 -16.91
N PRO A 163 -19.74 1.82 -15.83
CA PRO A 163 -19.07 3.07 -15.44
C PRO A 163 -17.76 2.79 -14.67
N SER A 164 -16.69 2.42 -15.37
CA SER A 164 -15.43 1.91 -14.79
C SER A 164 -14.84 2.80 -13.70
N GLU A 165 -14.78 4.12 -13.91
CA GLU A 165 -14.26 5.04 -12.91
C GLU A 165 -15.14 5.08 -11.66
N GLN A 166 -16.47 5.07 -11.82
CA GLN A 166 -17.37 5.09 -10.66
C GLN A 166 -17.29 3.79 -9.87
N ILE A 167 -17.16 2.64 -10.55
CA ILE A 167 -16.99 1.33 -9.88
C ILE A 167 -15.68 1.34 -9.10
N ALA A 168 -14.57 1.71 -9.73
CA ALA A 168 -13.26 1.76 -9.09
C ALA A 168 -13.25 2.67 -7.86
N ARG A 169 -13.77 3.90 -7.99
CA ARG A 169 -13.84 4.85 -6.87
C ARG A 169 -14.70 4.37 -5.72
N LYS A 170 -15.84 3.70 -6.02
CA LYS A 170 -16.70 3.13 -4.98
C LYS A 170 -15.99 2.02 -4.21
N LEU A 171 -15.28 1.12 -4.89
CA LEU A 171 -14.55 0.02 -4.25
C LEU A 171 -13.39 0.54 -3.38
N VAL A 172 -12.62 1.51 -3.86
CA VAL A 172 -11.55 2.14 -3.09
C VAL A 172 -12.12 2.86 -1.86
N ALA A 173 -13.13 3.71 -2.04
CA ALA A 173 -13.75 4.45 -0.94
C ALA A 173 -14.38 3.53 0.11
N LEU A 174 -15.00 2.42 -0.32
CA LEU A 174 -15.54 1.41 0.59
C LEU A 174 -14.42 0.73 1.38
N SER A 175 -13.32 0.35 0.72
CA SER A 175 -12.16 -0.25 1.40
C SER A 175 -11.65 0.64 2.53
N ASP A 176 -11.46 1.93 2.24
CA ASP A 176 -10.98 2.89 3.23
C ASP A 176 -11.99 3.08 4.37
N GLY A 177 -13.28 3.19 4.05
CA GLY A 177 -14.36 3.31 5.04
C GLY A 177 -14.47 2.07 5.95
N LEU A 178 -14.36 0.88 5.38
CA LEU A 178 -14.38 -0.38 6.14
C LEU A 178 -13.21 -0.47 7.12
N GLN A 179 -12.01 -0.04 6.73
CA GLN A 179 -10.84 -0.02 7.62
C GLN A 179 -11.08 0.86 8.86
N VAL A 180 -11.66 2.06 8.68
CA VAL A 180 -12.00 2.95 9.79
C VAL A 180 -13.01 2.30 10.73
N GLN A 181 -14.10 1.76 10.21
CA GLN A 181 -15.15 1.10 11.00
C GLN A 181 -14.60 -0.10 11.77
N TRP A 182 -13.79 -0.92 11.10
CA TRP A 182 -13.20 -2.11 11.70
C TRP A 182 -12.21 -1.77 12.83
N LEU A 183 -11.35 -0.77 12.64
CA LEU A 183 -10.45 -0.30 13.70
C LEU A 183 -11.22 0.24 14.91
N CYS A 184 -12.28 1.00 14.69
CA CYS A 184 -13.16 1.47 15.78
C CYS A 184 -13.79 0.30 16.55
N SER A 185 -14.32 -0.71 15.84
CA SER A 185 -14.96 -1.86 16.51
C SER A 185 -13.96 -2.69 17.35
N ARG A 186 -12.71 -2.75 16.93
CA ARG A 186 -11.63 -3.41 17.70
C ARG A 186 -11.23 -2.63 18.95
N ALA A 187 -11.16 -1.31 18.85
CA ALA A 187 -10.71 -0.45 19.95
C ALA A 187 -11.66 -0.54 21.17
N ASP A 188 -12.95 -0.69 20.94
CA ASP A 188 -13.96 -0.73 21.99
C ASP A 188 -14.19 -2.15 22.56
N GLY A 189 -13.47 -3.17 22.07
CA GLY A 189 -13.73 -4.58 22.42
C GLY A 189 -15.12 -5.05 21.96
N GLY A 190 -15.73 -4.34 21.02
CA GLY A 190 -17.01 -4.64 20.43
C GLY A 190 -16.97 -5.86 19.50
N ARG A 191 -18.14 -6.20 18.95
CA ARG A 191 -18.22 -7.27 17.94
C ARG A 191 -17.53 -6.81 16.67
N GLU A 192 -16.37 -7.40 16.37
CA GLU A 192 -15.69 -7.20 15.09
C GLU A 192 -16.58 -7.71 13.95
N PHE A 193 -16.75 -6.90 12.90
CA PHE A 193 -17.34 -7.37 11.65
C PHE A 193 -16.24 -7.81 10.69
N ASN A 194 -16.61 -8.65 9.72
CA ASN A 194 -15.67 -9.16 8.73
C ASN A 194 -15.65 -8.22 7.50
N MET A 195 -14.57 -7.45 7.34
CA MET A 195 -14.41 -6.53 6.19
C MET A 195 -14.44 -7.28 4.85
N HIS A 196 -13.87 -8.50 4.82
CA HIS A 196 -13.87 -9.35 3.64
C HIS A 196 -15.29 -9.71 3.20
N GLU A 197 -16.16 -10.14 4.11
CA GLU A 197 -17.57 -10.49 3.78
C GLU A 197 -18.33 -9.30 3.22
N VAL A 198 -18.16 -8.12 3.80
CA VAL A 198 -18.81 -6.89 3.30
C VAL A 198 -18.32 -6.54 1.91
N MET A 199 -16.99 -6.59 1.68
CA MET A 199 -16.42 -6.30 0.37
C MET A 199 -16.81 -7.34 -0.68
N ALA A 200 -16.82 -8.63 -0.31
CA ALA A 200 -17.23 -9.70 -1.21
C ALA A 200 -18.68 -9.51 -1.71
N GLY A 201 -19.60 -9.17 -0.80
CA GLY A 201 -20.98 -8.90 -1.20
C GLY A 201 -21.10 -7.74 -2.20
N VAL A 202 -20.35 -6.65 -1.98
CA VAL A 202 -20.37 -5.51 -2.93
C VAL A 202 -19.71 -5.86 -4.27
N VAL A 203 -18.64 -6.65 -4.25
CA VAL A 203 -17.99 -7.11 -5.49
C VAL A 203 -18.92 -8.07 -6.25
N ASP A 204 -19.64 -8.95 -5.56
CA ASP A 204 -20.64 -9.84 -6.20
C ASP A 204 -21.75 -9.03 -6.87
N ASP A 205 -22.25 -7.97 -6.24
CA ASP A 205 -23.22 -7.04 -6.85
C ASP A 205 -22.65 -6.38 -8.12
N VAL A 206 -21.39 -5.94 -8.08
CA VAL A 206 -20.70 -5.38 -9.26
C VAL A 206 -20.60 -6.41 -10.37
N LYS A 207 -20.23 -7.66 -10.05
CA LYS A 207 -20.13 -8.76 -11.03
C LYS A 207 -21.50 -9.08 -11.65
N VAL A 208 -22.55 -9.19 -10.83
CA VAL A 208 -23.90 -9.45 -11.29
C VAL A 208 -24.40 -8.35 -12.23
N CYS A 209 -24.10 -7.09 -11.91
CA CYS A 209 -24.57 -5.96 -12.73
C CYS A 209 -23.79 -5.81 -14.04
N TRP A 210 -22.51 -6.11 -14.06
CA TRP A 210 -21.63 -5.65 -15.13
C TRP A 210 -20.86 -6.74 -15.87
N LEU A 211 -20.61 -7.93 -15.30
CA LEU A 211 -19.99 -9.02 -16.01
C LEU A 211 -21.01 -9.73 -16.93
N ILE A 212 -20.55 -10.07 -18.13
CA ILE A 212 -21.31 -10.86 -19.09
C ILE A 212 -21.01 -12.33 -18.79
N ARG A 213 -22.01 -13.04 -18.26
CA ARG A 213 -21.90 -14.50 -18.06
C ARG A 213 -22.11 -15.18 -19.41
N SER A 214 -21.12 -15.96 -19.86
CA SER A 214 -21.19 -16.85 -21.00
C SER A 214 -22.14 -18.04 -20.72
#